data_617b62ac25c8f6752524d0d5531eade9
#
_entry.id   617b62ac25c8f6752524d0d5531eade9
#
_cell.length_a   1.000
_cell.length_b   1.000
_cell.length_c   1.000
_cell.angle_alpha   90.00
_cell.angle_beta   90.00
_cell.angle_gamma   90.00
#
_symmetry.space_group_name_H-M   'P 1'
#
loop_
_entity.id
_entity.type
_entity.pdbx_description
1 polymer ?
#
loop_
_entity_poly.entity_id
_entity_poly.type
_entity_poly.pdbx_seq_one_letter_code
_entity_poly.pdbx_strand_id
1 'polypeptide(L)'
;IDTLAKAQKLKSITLGVNLDDLLRPKSVGVISLNDKEFTDSGILKRFMKFTNRDSELHHGNDVSGFLSFHPSNPSTSQFGLGQFVVGAQQDVNHTMNSSLTGADPMSDALKNVVTDILRRTVNDIKSMLNRYVNVNGYSFVSLMPEIIFYIRFAELCDKMKKKNLPLCKAEVLPKEDRNCCLRDVYNLKLGIKSANGENLDIVTNDIDFNDDRRIYILTGPNRGGKTTITQAVGLAFLLAQNGIYVPATQMKFSPCDSIFTHFPADENDTVDLGRLGEESKRLAEIFSSASRYSLLLLNESLATTNVAEGLYIARDVVKSMRYLGTRAIFNTHMHDLARNLDEVNTTVKGDSKIESLVTGVENGQRSFKVFIAPPQGVSYAKDIAEKYGVTFDKIKKQIDRQRVAAPGSGR
;
A
#
# COMPACT_ATOMS: atom_id res chain seq x y z
N ILE A 1 -29.97 -6.34 -3.73
CA ILE A 1 -29.85 -7.37 -4.79
C ILE A 1 -31.05 -7.30 -5.74
N ASP A 2 -32.29 -7.19 -5.23
CA ASP A 2 -33.50 -7.11 -6.08
C ASP A 2 -33.57 -5.85 -6.96
N THR A 3 -33.05 -4.73 -6.50
CA THR A 3 -33.04 -3.46 -7.24
C THR A 3 -32.04 -3.48 -8.40
N LEU A 4 -30.90 -4.14 -8.21
CA LEU A 4 -29.89 -4.32 -9.27
C LEU A 4 -30.40 -5.26 -10.37
N ALA A 5 -31.09 -6.34 -9.96
CA ALA A 5 -31.72 -7.28 -10.90
C ALA A 5 -32.85 -6.64 -11.72
N LYS A 6 -33.56 -5.67 -11.13
CA LYS A 6 -34.56 -4.87 -11.87
C LYS A 6 -33.88 -3.86 -12.80
N ALA A 7 -32.78 -3.24 -12.40
CA ALA A 7 -32.04 -2.34 -13.27
C ALA A 7 -31.38 -3.06 -14.47
N GLN A 8 -30.95 -4.31 -14.29
CA GLN A 8 -30.40 -5.12 -15.40
C GLN A 8 -31.45 -5.54 -16.44
N LYS A 9 -32.73 -5.51 -16.10
CA LYS A 9 -33.82 -5.79 -17.04
C LYS A 9 -34.27 -4.57 -17.83
N LEU A 10 -33.76 -3.38 -17.49
CA LEU A 10 -34.11 -2.15 -18.17
C LEU A 10 -33.52 -2.15 -19.58
N LYS A 11 -34.36 -2.11 -20.59
CA LYS A 11 -33.99 -2.13 -22.03
C LYS A 11 -34.19 -0.80 -22.72
N SER A 12 -35.19 -0.01 -22.28
CA SER A 12 -35.45 1.31 -22.85
C SER A 12 -36.16 2.25 -21.88
N ILE A 13 -36.06 3.55 -22.15
CA ILE A 13 -36.72 4.63 -21.40
C ILE A 13 -37.56 5.45 -22.38
N THR A 14 -38.81 5.67 -22.05
CA THR A 14 -39.69 6.57 -22.85
C THR A 14 -39.66 7.96 -22.19
N LEU A 15 -39.32 8.96 -22.99
CA LEU A 15 -39.30 10.36 -22.58
C LEU A 15 -40.49 11.11 -23.17
N GLY A 16 -41.16 11.92 -22.37
CA GLY A 16 -42.19 12.87 -22.81
C GLY A 16 -41.61 14.28 -22.89
N VAL A 17 -41.95 14.99 -23.93
CA VAL A 17 -41.51 16.39 -24.13
C VAL A 17 -42.75 17.28 -24.13
N ASN A 18 -42.81 18.25 -23.21
CA ASN A 18 -43.80 19.29 -23.22
C ASN A 18 -43.36 20.42 -24.16
N LEU A 19 -44.27 20.91 -24.97
CA LEU A 19 -44.03 21.97 -25.94
C LEU A 19 -44.65 23.28 -25.46
N ASP A 20 -44.06 24.42 -25.82
CA ASP A 20 -44.69 25.75 -25.70
C ASP A 20 -45.69 26.00 -26.86
N ASP A 21 -46.34 27.16 -26.81
CA ASP A 21 -47.33 27.58 -27.83
C ASP A 21 -46.74 27.73 -29.24
N LEU A 22 -45.41 27.74 -29.34
CA LEU A 22 -44.66 27.79 -30.61
C LEU A 22 -44.10 26.40 -31.00
N LEU A 23 -44.60 25.32 -30.36
CA LEU A 23 -44.16 23.94 -30.54
C LEU A 23 -42.65 23.72 -30.21
N ARG A 24 -42.05 24.56 -29.33
CA ARG A 24 -40.68 24.37 -28.88
C ARG A 24 -40.67 23.54 -27.60
N PRO A 25 -39.69 22.67 -27.41
CA PRO A 25 -39.54 21.90 -26.16
C PRO A 25 -39.46 22.82 -24.94
N LYS A 26 -40.40 22.70 -24.01
CA LYS A 26 -40.46 23.47 -22.77
C LYS A 26 -39.96 22.67 -21.58
N SER A 27 -40.26 21.40 -21.51
CA SER A 27 -39.75 20.50 -20.47
C SER A 27 -39.74 19.06 -20.99
N VAL A 28 -38.84 18.24 -20.41
CA VAL A 28 -38.70 16.84 -20.74
C VAL A 28 -38.84 16.01 -19.46
N GLY A 29 -39.60 14.91 -19.51
CA GLY A 29 -39.79 14.01 -18.37
C GLY A 29 -39.75 12.55 -18.77
N VAL A 30 -39.46 11.67 -17.82
CA VAL A 30 -39.51 10.22 -18.03
C VAL A 30 -40.95 9.73 -17.89
N ILE A 31 -41.49 9.14 -18.95
CA ILE A 31 -42.84 8.60 -18.97
C ILE A 31 -42.87 7.15 -18.49
N SER A 32 -41.93 6.31 -18.96
CA SER A 32 -41.89 4.91 -18.58
C SER A 32 -40.48 4.33 -18.65
N LEU A 33 -40.25 3.31 -17.82
CA LEU A 33 -39.09 2.44 -17.87
C LEU A 33 -39.53 1.09 -18.44
N ASN A 34 -38.84 0.61 -19.47
CA ASN A 34 -39.31 -0.55 -20.22
C ASN A 34 -38.29 -1.69 -20.14
N ASP A 35 -38.79 -2.92 -20.06
CA ASP A 35 -38.01 -4.16 -20.12
C ASP A 35 -37.78 -4.66 -21.54
N LYS A 36 -38.35 -3.97 -22.54
CA LYS A 36 -38.18 -4.24 -23.97
C LYS A 36 -37.39 -3.12 -24.63
N GLU A 37 -36.66 -3.49 -25.66
CA GLU A 37 -35.98 -2.50 -26.50
C GLU A 37 -37.00 -1.65 -27.26
N PHE A 38 -36.70 -0.37 -27.40
CA PHE A 38 -37.50 0.52 -28.23
C PHE A 38 -37.32 0.11 -29.68
N THR A 39 -38.41 -0.28 -30.32
CA THR A 39 -38.44 -0.61 -31.74
C THR A 39 -39.21 0.49 -32.47
N ASP A 40 -38.73 0.87 -33.63
CA ASP A 40 -39.34 1.87 -34.51
C ASP A 40 -40.78 1.44 -34.90
N SER A 41 -41.74 1.77 -34.03
CA SER A 41 -43.13 1.43 -34.26
C SER A 41 -43.85 2.61 -34.95
N GLY A 42 -44.70 2.30 -35.91
CA GLY A 42 -45.30 3.18 -36.91
C GLY A 42 -45.94 4.49 -36.46
N ILE A 43 -46.16 4.75 -35.17
CA ILE A 43 -46.72 6.00 -34.66
C ILE A 43 -45.66 7.13 -34.66
N LEU A 44 -44.43 6.84 -34.22
CA LEU A 44 -43.34 7.81 -34.26
C LEU A 44 -42.95 8.15 -35.70
N LYS A 45 -42.96 7.18 -36.59
CA LYS A 45 -42.68 7.37 -38.02
C LYS A 45 -43.70 8.26 -38.70
N ARG A 46 -44.97 8.19 -38.28
CA ARG A 46 -46.04 9.08 -38.76
C ARG A 46 -45.84 10.51 -38.23
N PHE A 47 -45.43 10.67 -36.96
CA PHE A 47 -45.19 11.98 -36.36
C PHE A 47 -43.95 12.65 -36.97
N MET A 48 -42.92 11.89 -37.26
CA MET A 48 -41.70 12.40 -37.88
C MET A 48 -41.86 12.80 -39.33
N LYS A 49 -42.65 12.04 -40.12
CA LYS A 49 -43.08 12.45 -41.45
C LYS A 49 -43.82 13.78 -41.45
N PHE A 50 -44.63 14.02 -40.41
CA PHE A 50 -45.36 15.27 -40.26
C PHE A 50 -44.44 16.47 -39.95
N THR A 51 -43.34 16.26 -39.24
CA THR A 51 -42.36 17.32 -38.86
C THR A 51 -41.25 17.53 -39.87
N ASN A 52 -41.24 16.79 -40.99
CA ASN A 52 -40.26 16.87 -42.09
C ASN A 52 -38.78 16.74 -41.65
N ARG A 53 -38.52 16.00 -40.57
CA ARG A 53 -37.17 15.80 -39.97
C ARG A 53 -36.70 14.35 -40.05
N ASP A 54 -37.04 13.64 -41.10
CA ASP A 54 -36.66 12.23 -41.32
C ASP A 54 -35.17 12.01 -41.44
N SER A 55 -34.37 13.08 -41.60
CA SER A 55 -32.91 12.98 -41.84
C SER A 55 -32.05 13.09 -40.58
N GLU A 56 -32.61 13.45 -39.42
CA GLU A 56 -31.82 13.72 -38.23
C GLU A 56 -31.96 12.65 -37.11
N LEU A 57 -32.83 11.66 -37.31
CA LEU A 57 -33.07 10.59 -36.35
C LEU A 57 -32.38 9.31 -36.81
N HIS A 58 -31.36 8.93 -36.10
CA HIS A 58 -30.72 7.64 -36.34
C HIS A 58 -31.68 6.51 -36.12
N HIS A 59 -31.78 5.64 -37.13
CA HIS A 59 -32.54 4.38 -37.04
C HIS A 59 -31.81 3.46 -36.04
N GLY A 60 -32.51 3.09 -35.02
CA GLY A 60 -32.02 2.19 -34.01
C GLY A 60 -32.02 2.79 -32.59
N ASN A 61 -31.78 1.99 -31.62
CA ASN A 61 -31.88 2.25 -30.18
C ASN A 61 -30.88 3.28 -29.64
N ASP A 62 -30.43 4.21 -30.47
CA ASP A 62 -29.48 5.21 -30.10
C ASP A 62 -30.17 6.37 -29.38
N VAL A 63 -30.03 6.35 -28.05
CA VAL A 63 -30.56 7.39 -27.14
C VAL A 63 -29.84 8.72 -27.35
N SER A 64 -28.72 8.76 -28.05
CA SER A 64 -27.91 9.96 -28.28
C SER A 64 -28.67 11.03 -29.07
N GLY A 65 -29.58 10.64 -29.95
CA GLY A 65 -30.42 11.56 -30.69
C GLY A 65 -31.37 12.42 -29.83
N PHE A 66 -31.78 11.91 -28.66
CA PHE A 66 -32.61 12.66 -27.71
C PHE A 66 -31.80 13.65 -26.85
N LEU A 67 -30.54 13.40 -26.66
CA LEU A 67 -29.62 14.29 -25.89
C LEU A 67 -29.25 15.53 -26.69
N SER A 68 -29.30 15.49 -28.02
CA SER A 68 -28.98 16.63 -28.89
C SER A 68 -30.10 17.72 -28.90
N PHE A 69 -31.27 17.42 -28.38
CA PHE A 69 -32.40 18.36 -28.28
C PHE A 69 -32.49 19.11 -26.95
N HIS A 70 -31.44 19.12 -26.16
CA HIS A 70 -31.40 19.87 -24.89
C HIS A 70 -31.26 21.38 -25.17
N PRO A 71 -32.29 22.19 -25.03
CA PRO A 71 -32.20 23.64 -25.18
C PRO A 71 -31.64 24.31 -23.95
N SER A 72 -31.36 23.59 -22.88
CA SER A 72 -30.90 24.15 -21.59
C SER A 72 -29.41 24.19 -21.51
N ASN A 73 -28.86 25.36 -21.71
CA ASN A 73 -27.53 25.83 -21.29
C ASN A 73 -26.34 24.89 -21.51
N PRO A 74 -25.54 25.07 -22.58
CA PRO A 74 -24.37 24.25 -22.85
C PRO A 74 -23.19 24.50 -21.88
N SER A 75 -23.32 25.35 -20.86
CA SER A 75 -22.21 25.79 -20.04
C SER A 75 -22.05 25.02 -18.71
N THR A 76 -22.89 24.06 -18.39
CA THR A 76 -22.79 23.34 -17.11
C THR A 76 -22.89 21.84 -17.28
N SER A 77 -21.75 21.22 -17.14
CA SER A 77 -21.45 19.83 -16.86
C SER A 77 -21.49 18.81 -18.01
N GLN A 78 -20.34 18.19 -18.16
CA GLN A 78 -20.10 16.99 -18.98
C GLN A 78 -20.82 15.72 -18.49
N PHE A 79 -21.71 15.82 -17.48
CA PHE A 79 -22.45 14.68 -16.93
C PHE A 79 -23.93 15.05 -16.72
N GLY A 80 -24.68 15.05 -17.81
CA GLY A 80 -26.04 15.62 -17.88
C GLY A 80 -27.18 14.92 -17.11
N LEU A 81 -26.98 13.74 -16.50
CA LEU A 81 -28.10 13.01 -15.86
C LEU A 81 -28.55 13.64 -14.52
N GLY A 82 -27.64 14.21 -13.75
CA GLY A 82 -27.98 14.85 -12.45
C GLY A 82 -28.76 16.14 -12.62
N GLN A 83 -28.46 16.96 -13.63
CA GLN A 83 -29.19 18.20 -13.92
C GLN A 83 -30.53 17.99 -14.59
N PHE A 84 -30.68 16.89 -15.33
CA PHE A 84 -31.94 16.48 -15.94
C PHE A 84 -33.05 16.33 -14.89
N VAL A 85 -32.74 15.74 -13.75
CA VAL A 85 -33.68 15.51 -12.65
C VAL A 85 -33.98 16.79 -11.87
N VAL A 86 -33.00 17.67 -11.71
CA VAL A 86 -33.19 18.94 -10.98
C VAL A 86 -33.92 19.99 -11.80
N GLY A 87 -33.64 20.11 -13.11
CA GLY A 87 -34.36 21.00 -14.02
C GLY A 87 -35.83 20.66 -14.15
N ALA A 88 -36.15 19.37 -14.31
CA ALA A 88 -37.55 18.93 -14.37
C ALA A 88 -38.35 19.22 -13.09
N GLN A 89 -37.70 19.31 -11.93
CA GLN A 89 -38.34 19.58 -10.65
C GLN A 89 -38.68 21.07 -10.45
N GLN A 90 -37.87 21.98 -11.00
CA GLN A 90 -38.13 23.42 -10.93
C GLN A 90 -39.23 23.84 -11.90
N ASP A 91 -39.26 23.29 -13.13
CA ASP A 91 -40.26 23.64 -14.13
C ASP A 91 -41.65 23.09 -13.80
N VAL A 92 -41.76 21.93 -13.15
CA VAL A 92 -43.03 21.38 -12.66
C VAL A 92 -43.69 22.27 -11.62
N ASN A 93 -42.92 22.92 -10.76
CA ASN A 93 -43.46 23.83 -9.76
C ASN A 93 -43.93 25.17 -10.37
N HIS A 94 -43.28 25.65 -11.43
CA HIS A 94 -43.69 26.89 -12.12
C HIS A 94 -44.94 26.72 -13.00
N THR A 95 -45.15 25.53 -13.57
CA THR A 95 -46.30 25.25 -14.45
C THR A 95 -47.59 25.02 -13.66
N MET A 96 -47.54 24.69 -12.38
CA MET A 96 -48.72 24.49 -11.54
C MET A 96 -49.43 25.78 -11.10
N ASN A 97 -48.79 26.95 -11.26
CA ASN A 97 -49.35 28.22 -10.80
C ASN A 97 -50.00 29.09 -11.91
N SER A 98 -50.04 28.63 -13.17
CA SER A 98 -50.78 29.32 -14.20
C SER A 98 -52.23 28.81 -14.25
N SER A 99 -53.14 29.58 -13.70
CA SER A 99 -54.58 29.40 -13.72
C SER A 99 -55.11 29.30 -15.15
N LEU A 100 -55.54 28.10 -15.51
CA LEU A 100 -56.43 27.90 -16.68
C LEU A 100 -57.86 27.86 -16.18
N THR A 101 -58.54 29.01 -16.26
CA THR A 101 -59.98 29.09 -16.16
C THR A 101 -60.62 28.45 -17.39
N GLY A 102 -61.34 27.36 -17.18
CA GLY A 102 -62.18 26.72 -18.21
C GLY A 102 -61.92 25.24 -18.52
N ALA A 103 -61.38 24.48 -17.59
CA ALA A 103 -61.15 23.05 -17.81
C ALA A 103 -62.38 22.22 -17.43
N ASP A 104 -62.75 21.29 -18.31
CA ASP A 104 -63.72 20.25 -18.06
C ASP A 104 -63.32 19.40 -16.84
N PRO A 105 -64.24 19.14 -15.88
CA PRO A 105 -63.93 18.38 -14.64
C PRO A 105 -63.29 17.02 -14.88
N MET A 106 -63.54 16.42 -16.02
CA MET A 106 -62.98 15.13 -16.42
C MET A 106 -61.52 15.26 -16.85
N SER A 107 -61.14 16.39 -17.46
CA SER A 107 -59.75 16.70 -17.84
C SER A 107 -58.89 16.97 -16.63
N ASP A 108 -59.43 17.65 -15.60
CA ASP A 108 -58.68 17.92 -14.34
C ASP A 108 -58.50 16.65 -13.52
N ALA A 109 -59.48 15.76 -13.47
CA ALA A 109 -59.32 14.47 -12.81
C ALA A 109 -58.25 13.60 -13.48
N LEU A 110 -58.23 13.54 -14.81
CA LEU A 110 -57.22 12.81 -15.58
C LEU A 110 -55.81 13.40 -15.37
N LYS A 111 -55.72 14.73 -15.38
CA LYS A 111 -54.46 15.47 -15.11
C LYS A 111 -53.91 15.18 -13.71
N ASN A 112 -54.76 15.12 -12.70
CA ASN A 112 -54.35 14.80 -11.32
C ASN A 112 -53.86 13.36 -11.20
N VAL A 113 -54.55 12.39 -11.81
CA VAL A 113 -54.13 11.00 -11.81
C VAL A 113 -52.78 10.81 -12.53
N VAL A 114 -52.63 11.42 -13.71
CA VAL A 114 -51.35 11.38 -14.47
C VAL A 114 -50.22 12.06 -13.67
N THR A 115 -50.49 13.18 -13.04
CA THR A 115 -49.50 13.90 -12.22
C THR A 115 -49.05 13.07 -11.00
N ASP A 116 -49.95 12.38 -10.33
CA ASP A 116 -49.64 11.51 -9.21
C ASP A 116 -48.84 10.26 -9.60
N ILE A 117 -49.18 9.65 -10.73
CA ILE A 117 -48.42 8.52 -11.29
C ILE A 117 -47.00 8.98 -11.66
N LEU A 118 -46.89 10.11 -12.37
CA LEU A 118 -45.58 10.67 -12.74
C LEU A 118 -44.75 11.04 -11.51
N ARG A 119 -45.35 11.66 -10.49
CA ARG A 119 -44.64 12.04 -9.25
C ARG A 119 -44.07 10.81 -8.51
N ARG A 120 -44.84 9.73 -8.38
CA ARG A 120 -44.38 8.48 -7.76
C ARG A 120 -43.26 7.87 -8.59
N THR A 121 -43.41 7.74 -9.89
CA THR A 121 -42.40 7.17 -10.78
C THR A 121 -41.11 7.98 -10.77
N VAL A 122 -41.19 9.32 -10.81
CA VAL A 122 -40.00 10.20 -10.72
C VAL A 122 -39.29 10.07 -9.37
N ASN A 123 -40.04 9.98 -8.27
CA ASN A 123 -39.44 9.81 -6.94
C ASN A 123 -38.78 8.42 -6.80
N ASP A 124 -39.36 7.39 -7.33
CA ASP A 124 -38.77 6.03 -7.35
C ASP A 124 -37.48 6.00 -8.19
N ILE A 125 -37.52 6.62 -9.38
CA ILE A 125 -36.31 6.77 -10.21
C ILE A 125 -35.22 7.60 -9.51
N LYS A 126 -35.60 8.71 -8.90
CA LYS A 126 -34.67 9.56 -8.14
C LYS A 126 -34.01 8.78 -7.00
N SER A 127 -34.80 7.98 -6.27
CA SER A 127 -34.27 7.13 -5.18
C SER A 127 -33.34 6.04 -5.73
N MET A 128 -33.68 5.42 -6.86
CA MET A 128 -32.83 4.42 -7.51
C MET A 128 -31.54 5.05 -8.05
N LEU A 129 -31.64 6.18 -8.74
CA LEU A 129 -30.47 6.90 -9.28
C LEU A 129 -29.54 7.39 -8.15
N ASN A 130 -30.08 7.92 -7.06
CA ASN A 130 -29.28 8.35 -5.92
C ASN A 130 -28.57 7.15 -5.24
N ARG A 131 -29.23 5.99 -5.14
CA ARG A 131 -28.57 4.75 -4.67
C ARG A 131 -27.47 4.30 -5.63
N TYR A 132 -27.72 4.38 -6.93
CA TYR A 132 -26.77 3.98 -7.96
C TYR A 132 -25.55 4.91 -8.04
N VAL A 133 -25.76 6.22 -7.98
CA VAL A 133 -24.70 7.25 -7.97
C VAL A 133 -23.85 7.14 -6.71
N ASN A 134 -24.47 6.94 -5.55
CA ASN A 134 -23.74 6.81 -4.28
C ASN A 134 -22.98 5.49 -4.14
N VAL A 135 -23.43 4.41 -4.80
CA VAL A 135 -22.74 3.11 -4.73
C VAL A 135 -21.62 2.97 -5.76
N ASN A 136 -21.76 3.53 -6.95
CA ASN A 136 -20.87 3.20 -8.06
C ASN A 136 -19.82 4.27 -8.41
N GLY A 137 -20.11 5.56 -8.28
CA GLY A 137 -19.19 6.61 -8.72
C GLY A 137 -18.05 6.86 -7.72
N TYR A 138 -18.39 7.22 -6.52
CA TYR A 138 -17.40 7.59 -5.48
C TYR A 138 -16.63 6.40 -4.92
N SER A 139 -17.28 5.26 -4.74
CA SER A 139 -16.62 4.06 -4.20
C SER A 139 -15.57 3.50 -5.15
N PHE A 140 -15.80 3.53 -6.46
CA PHE A 140 -14.80 3.09 -7.44
C PHE A 140 -13.61 4.06 -7.54
N VAL A 141 -13.86 5.36 -7.50
CA VAL A 141 -12.79 6.37 -7.55
C VAL A 141 -11.90 6.28 -6.30
N SER A 142 -12.47 6.02 -5.13
CA SER A 142 -11.70 5.85 -3.89
C SER A 142 -10.85 4.58 -3.87
N LEU A 143 -11.25 3.52 -4.59
CA LEU A 143 -10.48 2.27 -4.73
C LEU A 143 -9.41 2.32 -5.83
N MET A 144 -9.44 3.33 -6.71
CA MET A 144 -8.49 3.43 -7.82
C MET A 144 -7.02 3.41 -7.39
N PRO A 145 -6.59 4.13 -6.32
CA PRO A 145 -5.20 4.09 -5.87
C PRO A 145 -4.75 2.68 -5.46
N GLU A 146 -5.62 1.93 -4.77
CA GLU A 146 -5.34 0.55 -4.36
C GLU A 146 -5.27 -0.40 -5.56
N ILE A 147 -6.20 -0.28 -6.50
CA ILE A 147 -6.19 -1.06 -7.74
C ILE A 147 -4.91 -0.79 -8.54
N ILE A 148 -4.53 0.49 -8.69
CA ILE A 148 -3.30 0.87 -9.39
C ILE A 148 -2.07 0.30 -8.67
N PHE A 149 -2.05 0.34 -7.33
CA PHE A 149 -0.97 -0.25 -6.55
C PHE A 149 -0.80 -1.75 -6.86
N TYR A 150 -1.89 -2.53 -6.82
CA TYR A 150 -1.83 -3.96 -7.12
C TYR A 150 -1.41 -4.25 -8.56
N ILE A 151 -1.88 -3.48 -9.54
CA ILE A 151 -1.47 -3.61 -10.94
C ILE A 151 0.03 -3.35 -11.08
N ARG A 152 0.54 -2.25 -10.50
CA ARG A 152 1.97 -1.90 -10.56
C ARG A 152 2.84 -2.93 -9.84
N PHE A 153 2.35 -3.47 -8.73
CA PHE A 153 3.04 -4.53 -8.02
C PHE A 153 3.07 -5.84 -8.83
N ALA A 154 1.99 -6.20 -9.51
CA ALA A 154 1.96 -7.35 -10.41
C ALA A 154 2.95 -7.18 -11.58
N GLU A 155 3.01 -6.00 -12.21
CA GLU A 155 4.00 -5.68 -13.25
C GLU A 155 5.45 -5.84 -12.73
N LEU A 156 5.71 -5.41 -11.49
CA LEU A 156 7.00 -5.59 -10.82
C LEU A 156 7.32 -7.08 -10.62
N CYS A 157 6.35 -7.86 -10.13
CA CYS A 157 6.50 -9.31 -9.95
C CYS A 157 6.87 -10.00 -11.26
N ASP A 158 6.26 -9.63 -12.38
CA ASP A 158 6.57 -10.19 -13.69
C ASP A 158 7.99 -9.84 -14.16
N LYS A 159 8.46 -8.62 -13.88
CA LYS A 159 9.86 -8.22 -14.15
C LYS A 159 10.84 -9.03 -13.29
N MET A 160 10.52 -9.26 -12.01
CA MET A 160 11.35 -10.04 -11.09
C MET A 160 11.40 -11.52 -11.49
N LYS A 161 10.27 -12.10 -11.91
CA LYS A 161 10.22 -13.48 -12.45
C LYS A 161 11.09 -13.65 -13.70
N LYS A 162 11.12 -12.67 -14.60
CA LYS A 162 12.01 -12.67 -15.79
C LYS A 162 13.49 -12.70 -15.41
N LYS A 163 13.84 -12.28 -14.20
CA LYS A 163 15.19 -12.34 -13.62
C LYS A 163 15.41 -13.59 -12.75
N ASN A 164 14.49 -14.56 -12.79
CA ASN A 164 14.52 -15.77 -11.96
C ASN A 164 14.55 -15.49 -10.45
N LEU A 165 14.03 -14.34 -10.02
CA LEU A 165 13.93 -14.00 -8.61
C LEU A 165 12.68 -14.68 -8.01
N PRO A 166 12.83 -15.48 -6.94
CA PRO A 166 11.70 -16.20 -6.36
C PRO A 166 10.69 -15.24 -5.71
N LEU A 167 9.43 -15.57 -5.89
CA LEU A 167 8.29 -14.87 -5.29
C LEU A 167 7.27 -15.89 -4.83
N CYS A 168 6.81 -15.81 -3.59
CA CYS A 168 5.79 -16.70 -3.07
C CYS A 168 4.60 -15.94 -2.49
N LYS A 169 3.46 -16.61 -2.41
CA LYS A 169 2.31 -16.19 -1.60
C LYS A 169 2.50 -16.76 -0.20
N ALA A 170 2.43 -15.89 0.82
CA ALA A 170 2.61 -16.31 2.19
C ALA A 170 1.41 -17.13 2.70
N GLU A 171 1.69 -18.17 3.49
CA GLU A 171 0.73 -18.95 4.24
C GLU A 171 0.57 -18.35 5.63
N VAL A 172 -0.68 -18.04 6.01
CA VAL A 172 -0.98 -17.41 7.30
C VAL A 172 -1.20 -18.49 8.35
N LEU A 173 -0.47 -18.40 9.45
CA LEU A 173 -0.60 -19.24 10.65
C LEU A 173 -1.41 -18.52 11.73
N PRO A 174 -1.90 -19.23 12.77
CA PRO A 174 -2.52 -18.59 13.92
C PRO A 174 -1.62 -17.51 14.53
N LYS A 175 -2.21 -16.39 14.95
CA LYS A 175 -1.47 -15.27 15.56
C LYS A 175 -0.75 -15.69 16.84
N GLU A 176 -1.38 -16.58 17.60
CA GLU A 176 -0.94 -17.07 18.89
C GLU A 176 0.38 -17.85 18.81
N ASP A 177 0.64 -18.53 17.71
CA ASP A 177 1.86 -19.32 17.48
C ASP A 177 3.10 -18.44 17.42
N ARG A 178 2.95 -17.19 16.93
CA ARG A 178 4.06 -16.24 16.74
C ARG A 178 5.22 -16.81 15.94
N ASN A 179 4.93 -17.77 15.06
CA ASN A 179 5.91 -18.46 14.25
C ASN A 179 6.13 -17.77 12.90
N CYS A 180 7.30 -17.93 12.34
CA CYS A 180 7.58 -17.56 10.96
C CYS A 180 8.68 -18.47 10.40
N CYS A 181 8.44 -18.98 9.20
CA CYS A 181 9.41 -19.72 8.41
C CYS A 181 9.57 -19.00 7.08
N LEU A 182 10.74 -18.44 6.83
CA LEU A 182 11.13 -17.77 5.60
C LEU A 182 12.25 -18.59 4.93
N ARG A 183 12.09 -18.91 3.65
CA ARG A 183 13.10 -19.61 2.84
C ARG A 183 13.48 -18.77 1.64
N ASP A 184 14.80 -18.68 1.41
CA ASP A 184 15.40 -17.90 0.33
C ASP A 184 14.90 -16.43 0.28
N VAL A 185 14.66 -15.83 1.44
CA VAL A 185 14.24 -14.42 1.50
C VAL A 185 15.37 -13.50 1.05
N TYR A 186 15.01 -12.49 0.29
CA TYR A 186 15.94 -11.44 -0.15
C TYR A 186 15.30 -10.06 -0.03
N ASN A 187 16.15 -9.03 -0.07
CA ASN A 187 15.67 -7.66 0.06
C ASN A 187 14.96 -7.18 -1.22
N LEU A 188 13.69 -6.78 -1.10
CA LEU A 188 12.88 -6.28 -2.21
C LEU A 188 13.55 -5.14 -2.97
N LYS A 189 14.28 -4.24 -2.28
CA LYS A 189 14.99 -3.14 -2.95
C LYS A 189 16.05 -3.64 -3.92
N LEU A 190 16.77 -4.72 -3.57
CA LEU A 190 17.72 -5.36 -4.48
C LEU A 190 16.99 -6.04 -5.66
N GLY A 191 15.86 -6.69 -5.39
CA GLY A 191 15.01 -7.26 -6.44
C GLY A 191 14.52 -6.21 -7.43
N ILE A 192 14.08 -5.06 -6.96
CA ILE A 192 13.66 -3.91 -7.80
C ILE A 192 14.82 -3.41 -8.67
N LYS A 193 16.01 -3.23 -8.09
CA LYS A 193 17.20 -2.81 -8.82
C LYS A 193 17.57 -3.80 -9.92
N SER A 194 17.58 -5.09 -9.60
CA SER A 194 17.83 -6.15 -10.60
C SER A 194 16.75 -6.17 -11.69
N ALA A 195 15.47 -6.03 -11.34
CA ALA A 195 14.36 -5.95 -12.29
C ALA A 195 14.46 -4.73 -13.24
N ASN A 196 15.09 -3.64 -12.79
CA ASN A 196 15.35 -2.44 -13.56
C ASN A 196 16.65 -2.51 -14.37
N GLY A 197 17.37 -3.64 -14.35
CA GLY A 197 18.51 -3.88 -15.22
C GLY A 197 19.89 -3.81 -14.55
N GLU A 198 19.96 -3.52 -13.24
CA GLU A 198 21.23 -3.63 -12.52
C GLU A 198 21.66 -5.11 -12.45
N ASN A 199 22.92 -5.37 -12.77
CA ASN A 199 23.49 -6.72 -12.62
C ASN A 199 23.93 -6.92 -11.16
N LEU A 200 23.06 -7.51 -10.34
CA LEU A 200 23.28 -7.75 -8.92
C LEU A 200 23.25 -9.24 -8.64
N ASP A 201 24.26 -9.73 -7.94
CA ASP A 201 24.24 -11.06 -7.33
C ASP A 201 23.46 -10.99 -6.01
N ILE A 202 22.21 -11.45 -6.02
CA ILE A 202 21.31 -11.39 -4.90
C ILE A 202 21.42 -12.66 -4.09
N VAL A 203 22.00 -12.55 -2.89
CA VAL A 203 22.11 -13.66 -1.94
C VAL A 203 20.83 -13.77 -1.13
N THR A 204 20.21 -14.94 -1.17
CA THR A 204 19.01 -15.27 -0.39
C THR A 204 19.39 -15.85 0.97
N ASN A 205 18.46 -15.80 1.95
CA ASN A 205 18.68 -16.29 3.30
C ASN A 205 17.45 -17.00 3.87
N ASP A 206 17.64 -17.82 4.89
CA ASP A 206 16.59 -18.48 5.65
C ASP A 206 16.49 -17.88 7.04
N ILE A 207 15.27 -17.59 7.51
CA ILE A 207 15.01 -17.07 8.85
C ILE A 207 13.79 -17.79 9.44
N ASP A 208 13.95 -18.30 10.65
CA ASP A 208 12.90 -18.95 11.40
C ASP A 208 12.66 -18.26 12.74
N PHE A 209 11.43 -17.90 13.03
CA PHE A 209 10.96 -17.58 14.39
C PHE A 209 10.04 -18.71 14.84
N ASN A 210 10.34 -19.33 15.98
CA ASN A 210 9.59 -20.46 16.51
C ASN A 210 9.62 -20.45 18.05
N ASP A 211 9.05 -21.46 18.68
CA ASP A 211 8.96 -21.56 20.15
C ASP A 211 10.33 -21.62 20.83
N ASP A 212 11.34 -22.20 20.17
CA ASP A 212 12.68 -22.24 20.73
C ASP A 212 13.38 -20.89 20.67
N ARG A 213 13.16 -20.11 19.60
CA ARG A 213 13.89 -18.87 19.32
C ARG A 213 13.04 -17.86 18.57
N ARG A 214 12.90 -16.68 19.14
CA ARG A 214 12.15 -15.53 18.54
C ARG A 214 12.97 -14.26 18.48
N ILE A 215 14.16 -14.25 19.05
CA ILE A 215 15.00 -13.06 19.14
C ILE A 215 16.40 -13.41 18.64
N TYR A 216 16.90 -12.61 17.70
CA TYR A 216 18.21 -12.75 17.14
C TYR A 216 19.06 -11.51 17.40
N ILE A 217 20.27 -11.72 17.92
CA ILE A 217 21.31 -10.69 17.93
C ILE A 217 22.19 -10.93 16.71
N LEU A 218 22.05 -10.08 15.70
CA LEU A 218 22.74 -10.21 14.42
C LEU A 218 24.05 -9.44 14.44
N THR A 219 25.18 -10.17 14.35
CA THR A 219 26.51 -9.60 14.30
C THR A 219 27.24 -9.94 13.00
N GLY A 220 28.39 -9.34 12.79
CA GLY A 220 29.25 -9.60 11.64
C GLY A 220 29.89 -8.35 11.07
N PRO A 221 30.65 -8.48 9.97
CA PRO A 221 31.43 -7.39 9.41
C PRO A 221 30.56 -6.25 8.87
N ASN A 222 31.15 -5.05 8.82
CA ASN A 222 30.54 -3.92 8.12
C ASN A 222 30.36 -4.25 6.65
N ARG A 223 29.20 -3.82 6.08
CA ARG A 223 28.79 -4.17 4.71
C ARG A 223 28.63 -5.68 4.49
N GLY A 224 28.44 -6.48 5.55
CA GLY A 224 28.19 -7.92 5.47
C GLY A 224 26.73 -8.30 5.18
N GLY A 225 25.85 -7.35 4.89
CA GLY A 225 24.47 -7.61 4.59
C GLY A 225 23.50 -7.59 5.79
N LYS A 226 23.96 -7.27 7.00
CA LYS A 226 23.14 -7.24 8.23
C LYS A 226 21.87 -6.39 8.08
N THR A 227 22.02 -5.12 7.71
CA THR A 227 20.91 -4.21 7.48
C THR A 227 20.01 -4.69 6.34
N THR A 228 20.60 -5.28 5.30
CA THR A 228 19.88 -5.79 4.13
C THR A 228 18.91 -6.91 4.52
N ILE A 229 19.37 -7.89 5.33
CA ILE A 229 18.51 -8.99 5.76
C ILE A 229 17.48 -8.55 6.81
N THR A 230 17.82 -7.65 7.73
CA THR A 230 16.88 -7.07 8.69
C THR A 230 15.74 -6.36 7.96
N GLN A 231 16.04 -5.58 6.93
CA GLN A 231 15.02 -4.94 6.08
C GLN A 231 14.22 -5.96 5.27
N ALA A 232 14.87 -7.03 4.75
CA ALA A 232 14.20 -8.06 3.98
C ALA A 232 13.09 -8.75 4.80
N VAL A 233 13.38 -9.08 6.06
CA VAL A 233 12.41 -9.68 6.98
C VAL A 233 11.25 -8.73 7.24
N GLY A 234 11.50 -7.46 7.54
CA GLY A 234 10.44 -6.47 7.76
C GLY A 234 9.54 -6.27 6.55
N LEU A 235 10.15 -6.16 5.36
CA LEU A 235 9.41 -6.05 4.10
C LEU A 235 8.60 -7.32 3.80
N ALA A 236 9.15 -8.51 4.10
CA ALA A 236 8.43 -9.77 3.92
C ALA A 236 7.14 -9.81 4.76
N PHE A 237 7.21 -9.44 6.04
CA PHE A 237 6.03 -9.34 6.90
C PHE A 237 5.04 -8.28 6.42
N LEU A 238 5.51 -7.11 6.01
CA LEU A 238 4.67 -6.04 5.48
C LEU A 238 3.91 -6.51 4.24
N LEU A 239 4.60 -7.13 3.28
CA LEU A 239 3.99 -7.64 2.05
C LEU A 239 3.00 -8.77 2.32
N ALA A 240 3.39 -9.74 3.17
CA ALA A 240 2.54 -10.86 3.53
C ALA A 240 1.23 -10.43 4.20
N GLN A 241 1.28 -9.48 5.13
CA GLN A 241 0.10 -8.94 5.82
C GLN A 241 -0.83 -8.14 4.90
N ASN A 242 -0.30 -7.59 3.80
CA ASN A 242 -1.10 -6.96 2.75
C ASN A 242 -1.58 -7.95 1.67
N GLY A 243 -1.34 -9.26 1.84
CA GLY A 243 -1.81 -10.31 0.93
C GLY A 243 -1.13 -10.32 -0.44
N ILE A 244 0.03 -9.67 -0.58
CA ILE A 244 0.79 -9.60 -1.83
C ILE A 244 2.00 -10.54 -1.81
N TYR A 245 2.61 -10.76 -2.97
CA TYR A 245 3.75 -11.66 -3.10
C TYR A 245 4.96 -11.20 -2.30
N VAL A 246 5.65 -12.16 -1.68
CA VAL A 246 6.84 -11.95 -0.85
C VAL A 246 8.09 -12.36 -1.64
N PRO A 247 9.20 -11.62 -1.55
CA PRO A 247 10.46 -11.96 -2.19
C PRO A 247 11.17 -13.12 -1.46
N ALA A 248 10.67 -14.32 -1.65
CA ALA A 248 11.12 -15.57 -1.02
C ALA A 248 10.61 -16.76 -1.84
N THR A 249 11.19 -17.95 -1.63
CA THR A 249 10.63 -19.21 -2.17
C THR A 249 9.45 -19.70 -1.34
N GLN A 250 9.47 -19.47 -0.03
CA GLN A 250 8.38 -19.86 0.87
C GLN A 250 8.32 -18.89 2.06
N MET A 251 7.08 -18.58 2.46
CA MET A 251 6.80 -17.89 3.73
C MET A 251 5.56 -18.51 4.39
N LYS A 252 5.74 -19.00 5.63
CA LYS A 252 4.64 -19.32 6.55
C LYS A 252 4.80 -18.40 7.76
N PHE A 253 3.76 -17.69 8.16
CA PHE A 253 3.92 -16.70 9.23
C PHE A 253 2.66 -16.49 10.05
N SER A 254 2.85 -16.24 11.33
CA SER A 254 1.82 -15.68 12.21
C SER A 254 1.84 -14.16 12.08
N PRO A 255 0.70 -13.51 11.83
CA PRO A 255 0.62 -12.05 11.72
C PRO A 255 1.18 -11.35 12.96
N CYS A 256 1.74 -10.16 12.77
CA CYS A 256 2.09 -9.25 13.86
C CYS A 256 1.08 -8.10 13.94
N ASP A 257 0.89 -7.58 15.15
CA ASP A 257 0.03 -6.41 15.39
C ASP A 257 0.73 -5.10 14.97
N SER A 258 2.05 -5.07 15.11
CA SER A 258 2.86 -3.92 14.72
C SER A 258 4.26 -4.35 14.31
N ILE A 259 4.86 -3.59 13.39
CA ILE A 259 6.26 -3.71 13.00
C ILE A 259 6.96 -2.43 13.47
N PHE A 260 7.80 -2.56 14.49
CA PHE A 260 8.61 -1.46 14.99
C PHE A 260 10.01 -1.51 14.41
N THR A 261 10.48 -0.38 13.93
CA THR A 261 11.82 -0.24 13.38
C THR A 261 12.59 0.86 14.12
N HIS A 262 13.84 0.57 14.47
CA HIS A 262 14.76 1.54 14.99
C HIS A 262 16.04 1.50 14.15
N PHE A 263 16.16 2.44 13.23
CA PHE A 263 17.33 2.63 12.36
C PHE A 263 17.98 3.97 12.71
N PRO A 264 19.31 4.11 12.56
CA PRO A 264 19.98 5.38 12.77
C PRO A 264 19.31 6.48 11.96
N ALA A 265 19.01 7.61 12.60
CA ALA A 265 18.50 8.81 11.95
C ALA A 265 19.66 9.59 11.30
N ASP A 266 19.37 10.34 10.25
CA ASP A 266 20.29 11.30 9.65
C ASP A 266 20.63 12.43 10.64
N GLU A 267 21.80 13.05 10.48
CA GLU A 267 22.43 13.93 11.47
C GLU A 267 21.72 15.25 11.78
N ASN A 268 20.60 15.55 11.13
CA ASN A 268 19.99 16.88 11.16
C ASN A 268 18.97 17.13 12.27
N ASP A 269 18.60 16.13 13.08
CA ASP A 269 17.43 16.24 13.98
C ASP A 269 17.77 16.30 15.48
N THR A 270 19.06 16.41 15.87
CA THR A 270 19.47 16.28 17.28
C THR A 270 19.82 17.64 17.92
N VAL A 271 18.84 18.33 18.52
CA VAL A 271 19.10 19.65 19.12
C VAL A 271 19.21 19.63 20.65
N ASP A 272 18.45 18.80 21.40
CA ASP A 272 18.34 18.98 22.86
C ASP A 272 18.86 17.84 23.77
N LEU A 273 18.89 16.60 23.34
CA LEU A 273 19.18 15.46 24.24
C LEU A 273 20.49 14.72 23.95
N GLY A 274 21.19 15.09 22.90
CA GLY A 274 22.26 14.28 22.35
C GLY A 274 21.73 12.94 21.78
N ARG A 275 22.51 12.30 20.90
CA ARG A 275 22.09 11.08 20.17
C ARG A 275 21.66 9.93 21.07
N LEU A 276 22.38 9.68 22.16
CA LEU A 276 22.04 8.60 23.10
C LEU A 276 20.68 8.83 23.76
N GLY A 277 20.38 10.06 24.14
CA GLY A 277 19.11 10.42 24.76
C GLY A 277 17.93 10.22 23.80
N GLU A 278 18.07 10.65 22.56
CA GLU A 278 17.03 10.48 21.54
C GLU A 278 16.81 9.02 21.16
N GLU A 279 17.89 8.25 20.95
CA GLU A 279 17.78 6.82 20.67
C GLU A 279 17.12 6.08 21.84
N SER A 280 17.46 6.43 23.07
CA SER A 280 16.86 5.85 24.28
C SER A 280 15.38 6.20 24.40
N LYS A 281 14.99 7.44 24.10
CA LYS A 281 13.58 7.87 24.07
C LYS A 281 12.78 7.09 23.04
N ARG A 282 13.27 6.97 21.81
CA ARG A 282 12.62 6.18 20.74
C ARG A 282 12.48 4.71 21.12
N LEU A 283 13.48 4.11 21.76
CA LEU A 283 13.38 2.74 22.26
C LEU A 283 12.31 2.62 23.36
N ALA A 284 12.24 3.58 24.29
CA ALA A 284 11.21 3.60 25.33
C ALA A 284 9.79 3.71 24.72
N GLU A 285 9.61 4.53 23.70
CA GLU A 285 8.34 4.65 22.94
C GLU A 285 7.96 3.32 22.25
N ILE A 286 8.92 2.64 21.63
CA ILE A 286 8.71 1.30 21.06
C ILE A 286 8.24 0.32 22.13
N PHE A 287 8.93 0.22 23.25
CA PHE A 287 8.56 -0.73 24.31
C PHE A 287 7.27 -0.37 25.02
N SER A 288 6.86 0.89 25.04
CA SER A 288 5.56 1.31 25.57
C SER A 288 4.38 0.86 24.72
N SER A 289 4.61 0.63 23.43
CA SER A 289 3.58 0.30 22.44
C SER A 289 3.65 -1.14 21.94
N ALA A 290 4.81 -1.78 22.05
CA ALA A 290 5.03 -3.13 21.55
C ALA A 290 4.34 -4.18 22.44
N SER A 291 3.85 -5.23 21.80
CA SER A 291 3.28 -6.42 22.42
C SER A 291 4.13 -7.66 22.11
N ARG A 292 3.78 -8.78 22.74
CA ARG A 292 4.38 -10.08 22.39
C ARG A 292 4.12 -10.53 20.94
N TYR A 293 3.16 -9.94 20.27
CA TYR A 293 2.81 -10.23 18.87
C TYR A 293 3.51 -9.31 17.88
N SER A 294 4.22 -8.29 18.34
CA SER A 294 4.94 -7.34 17.50
C SER A 294 6.19 -7.96 16.86
N LEU A 295 6.70 -7.31 15.83
CA LEU A 295 8.02 -7.56 15.24
C LEU A 295 8.91 -6.34 15.47
N LEU A 296 10.05 -6.53 16.15
CA LEU A 296 11.02 -5.47 16.41
C LEU A 296 12.26 -5.65 15.53
N LEU A 297 12.62 -4.62 14.79
CA LEU A 297 13.78 -4.60 13.89
C LEU A 297 14.70 -3.44 14.29
N LEU A 298 15.72 -3.75 15.06
CA LEU A 298 16.68 -2.78 15.56
C LEU A 298 17.98 -2.88 14.75
N ASN A 299 18.42 -1.76 14.18
CA ASN A 299 19.60 -1.70 13.33
C ASN A 299 20.61 -0.72 13.88
N GLU A 300 21.75 -1.21 14.36
CA GLU A 300 22.86 -0.43 14.89
C GLU A 300 22.46 0.57 15.99
N SER A 301 21.38 0.28 16.70
CA SER A 301 20.88 1.10 17.79
C SER A 301 21.92 1.24 18.87
N LEU A 302 22.06 2.45 19.42
CA LEU A 302 23.00 2.79 20.50
C LEU A 302 24.49 2.67 20.09
N ALA A 303 24.77 2.60 18.78
CA ALA A 303 26.15 2.49 18.28
C ALA A 303 26.85 3.86 18.12
N THR A 304 26.13 4.95 18.26
CA THR A 304 26.62 6.32 18.00
C THR A 304 27.26 6.98 19.22
N THR A 305 27.28 6.31 20.36
CA THR A 305 27.82 6.81 21.64
C THR A 305 29.03 6.04 22.09
N ASN A 306 29.53 6.32 23.31
CA ASN A 306 30.55 5.52 23.97
C ASN A 306 30.13 4.06 24.04
N VAL A 307 30.99 3.16 23.56
CA VAL A 307 30.70 1.71 23.45
C VAL A 307 30.24 1.11 24.79
N ALA A 308 30.80 1.53 25.91
CA ALA A 308 30.44 1.00 27.22
C ALA A 308 29.01 1.44 27.64
N GLU A 309 28.65 2.70 27.40
CA GLU A 309 27.32 3.24 27.71
C GLU A 309 26.27 2.63 26.82
N GLY A 310 26.55 2.57 25.51
CA GLY A 310 25.66 1.93 24.55
C GLY A 310 25.42 0.45 24.86
N LEU A 311 26.48 -0.29 25.25
CA LEU A 311 26.37 -1.70 25.63
C LEU A 311 25.51 -1.90 26.88
N TYR A 312 25.64 -0.99 27.88
CA TYR A 312 24.84 -1.03 29.10
C TYR A 312 23.32 -0.98 28.77
N ILE A 313 22.90 0.02 27.99
CA ILE A 313 21.51 0.17 27.61
C ILE A 313 21.07 -0.99 26.67
N ALA A 314 21.92 -1.39 25.73
CA ALA A 314 21.60 -2.48 24.79
C ALA A 314 21.34 -3.81 25.52
N ARG A 315 22.04 -4.11 26.63
CA ARG A 315 21.76 -5.28 27.46
C ARG A 315 20.36 -5.23 28.07
N ASP A 316 19.93 -4.09 28.56
CA ASP A 316 18.58 -3.94 29.12
C ASP A 316 17.50 -3.99 28.02
N VAL A 317 17.75 -3.47 26.84
CA VAL A 317 16.89 -3.63 25.66
C VAL A 317 16.73 -5.12 25.31
N VAL A 318 17.80 -5.89 25.28
CA VAL A 318 17.77 -7.34 24.99
C VAL A 318 17.00 -8.11 26.06
N LYS A 319 17.22 -7.79 27.33
CA LYS A 319 16.43 -8.37 28.45
C LYS A 319 14.94 -8.03 28.30
N SER A 320 14.62 -6.80 27.92
CA SER A 320 13.24 -6.35 27.73
C SER A 320 12.56 -7.06 26.57
N MET A 321 13.24 -7.27 25.43
CA MET A 321 12.70 -8.07 24.31
C MET A 321 12.38 -9.50 24.75
N ARG A 322 13.27 -10.15 25.53
CA ARG A 322 13.05 -11.49 26.04
C ARG A 322 11.85 -11.55 26.99
N TYR A 323 11.77 -10.60 27.92
CA TYR A 323 10.67 -10.54 28.88
C TYR A 323 9.32 -10.30 28.18
N LEU A 324 9.30 -9.46 27.15
CA LEU A 324 8.13 -9.20 26.33
C LEU A 324 7.71 -10.43 25.49
N GLY A 325 8.66 -11.28 25.10
CA GLY A 325 8.42 -12.47 24.29
C GLY A 325 8.07 -12.14 22.82
N THR A 326 8.56 -11.03 22.31
CA THR A 326 8.33 -10.57 20.93
C THR A 326 9.27 -11.23 19.93
N ARG A 327 8.95 -11.18 18.64
CA ARG A 327 9.89 -11.52 17.57
C ARG A 327 10.82 -10.31 17.32
N ALA A 328 12.12 -10.55 17.27
CA ALA A 328 13.06 -9.44 17.08
C ALA A 328 14.33 -9.83 16.33
N ILE A 329 14.87 -8.88 15.57
CA ILE A 329 16.23 -8.90 15.06
C ILE A 329 16.91 -7.62 15.53
N PHE A 330 17.97 -7.78 16.35
CA PHE A 330 18.81 -6.67 16.77
C PHE A 330 20.16 -6.79 16.05
N ASN A 331 20.34 -6.01 15.02
CA ASN A 331 21.59 -5.89 14.29
C ASN A 331 22.54 -4.94 15.03
N THR A 332 23.73 -5.40 15.38
CA THR A 332 24.69 -4.62 16.16
C THR A 332 26.14 -4.96 15.84
N HIS A 333 27.04 -4.01 16.09
CA HIS A 333 28.49 -4.23 16.11
C HIS A 333 29.04 -4.59 17.51
N MET A 334 28.17 -4.56 18.51
CA MET A 334 28.54 -4.89 19.89
C MET A 334 28.63 -6.42 20.05
N HIS A 335 29.78 -7.02 19.66
CA HIS A 335 29.97 -8.47 19.75
C HIS A 335 29.82 -9.01 21.19
N ASP A 336 30.12 -8.21 22.20
CA ASP A 336 29.97 -8.60 23.60
C ASP A 336 28.53 -8.78 24.02
N LEU A 337 27.57 -8.11 23.32
CA LEU A 337 26.15 -8.34 23.54
C LEU A 337 25.75 -9.77 23.12
N ALA A 338 26.28 -10.25 22.00
CA ALA A 338 25.99 -11.60 21.48
C ALA A 338 26.76 -12.71 22.20
N ARG A 339 27.87 -12.40 22.91
CA ARG A 339 28.63 -13.39 23.71
C ARG A 339 27.95 -13.79 25.01
N ASN A 340 27.17 -12.88 25.60
CA ASN A 340 26.59 -13.06 26.95
C ASN A 340 25.10 -13.45 26.90
N LEU A 341 24.64 -14.06 25.79
CA LEU A 341 23.22 -14.43 25.64
C LEU A 341 22.78 -15.55 26.58
N ASP A 342 23.67 -16.47 26.95
CA ASP A 342 23.38 -17.57 27.89
C ASP A 342 23.00 -17.04 29.28
N GLU A 343 23.67 -15.99 29.75
CA GLU A 343 23.33 -15.33 30.99
C GLU A 343 21.91 -14.73 30.92
N VAL A 344 21.59 -14.02 29.85
CA VAL A 344 20.26 -13.43 29.66
C VAL A 344 19.21 -14.52 29.52
N ASN A 345 19.51 -15.60 28.81
CA ASN A 345 18.60 -16.73 28.61
C ASN A 345 18.31 -17.49 29.92
N THR A 346 19.22 -17.46 30.89
CA THR A 346 19.02 -18.13 32.17
C THR A 346 18.42 -17.22 33.26
N THR A 347 18.78 -15.94 33.26
CA THR A 347 18.38 -14.99 34.32
C THR A 347 17.05 -14.28 34.06
N VAL A 348 16.68 -14.05 32.80
CA VAL A 348 15.45 -13.35 32.44
C VAL A 348 14.37 -14.36 32.04
N LYS A 349 13.17 -14.24 32.64
CA LYS A 349 12.02 -15.04 32.23
C LYS A 349 11.63 -14.71 30.77
N GLY A 350 11.39 -15.75 29.99
CA GLY A 350 10.92 -15.63 28.60
C GLY A 350 10.50 -16.99 28.07
N ASP A 351 9.64 -16.98 27.05
CA ASP A 351 9.08 -18.17 26.43
C ASP A 351 9.88 -18.70 25.23
N SER A 352 10.97 -18.04 24.89
CA SER A 352 11.87 -18.46 23.81
C SER A 352 13.30 -17.98 24.09
N LYS A 353 14.29 -18.61 23.47
CA LYS A 353 15.70 -18.20 23.59
C LYS A 353 16.02 -17.02 22.67
N ILE A 354 17.05 -16.29 23.09
CA ILE A 354 17.75 -15.34 22.24
C ILE A 354 18.93 -16.09 21.63
N GLU A 355 19.09 -15.98 20.31
CA GLU A 355 20.18 -16.64 19.58
C GLU A 355 21.09 -15.63 18.90
N SER A 356 22.35 -16.02 18.78
CA SER A 356 23.33 -15.27 17.99
C SER A 356 23.21 -15.66 16.53
N LEU A 357 22.99 -14.66 15.66
CA LEU A 357 22.98 -14.79 14.21
C LEU A 357 24.22 -14.06 13.67
N VAL A 358 24.96 -14.68 12.76
CA VAL A 358 26.16 -14.10 12.20
C VAL A 358 26.11 -14.03 10.68
N THR A 359 26.68 -12.98 10.09
CA THR A 359 26.90 -12.94 8.64
C THR A 359 28.21 -13.63 8.28
N GLY A 360 28.15 -14.52 7.28
CA GLY A 360 29.26 -15.38 6.90
C GLY A 360 30.38 -14.68 6.15
N VAL A 361 31.58 -15.24 6.32
CA VAL A 361 32.76 -14.93 5.51
C VAL A 361 33.31 -16.26 4.99
N GLU A 362 33.43 -16.41 3.68
CA GLU A 362 33.99 -17.58 3.02
C GLU A 362 35.20 -17.16 2.20
N ASN A 363 36.33 -17.85 2.39
CA ASN A 363 37.59 -17.54 1.69
C ASN A 363 38.02 -16.06 1.79
N GLY A 364 37.77 -15.42 2.93
CA GLY A 364 38.08 -13.99 3.13
C GLY A 364 37.15 -13.03 2.42
N GLN A 365 36.11 -13.52 1.74
CA GLN A 365 35.07 -12.75 1.10
C GLN A 365 33.75 -12.84 1.88
N ARG A 366 32.92 -11.81 1.80
CA ARG A 366 31.61 -11.80 2.43
C ARG A 366 30.66 -12.69 1.65
N SER A 367 30.08 -13.70 2.32
CA SER A 367 29.11 -14.61 1.69
C SER A 367 27.69 -14.01 1.69
N PHE A 368 27.43 -12.95 2.48
CA PHE A 368 26.11 -12.37 2.72
C PHE A 368 25.05 -13.37 3.23
N LYS A 369 25.44 -14.59 3.54
CA LYS A 369 24.61 -15.59 4.20
C LYS A 369 24.60 -15.36 5.70
N VAL A 370 23.45 -15.60 6.34
CA VAL A 370 23.31 -15.56 7.80
C VAL A 370 23.07 -16.97 8.33
N PHE A 371 23.66 -17.28 9.48
CA PHE A 371 23.48 -18.55 10.16
C PHE A 371 23.64 -18.40 11.66
N ILE A 372 23.07 -19.33 12.42
CA ILE A 372 23.18 -19.37 13.87
C ILE A 372 24.56 -19.87 14.22
N ALA A 373 25.35 -19.01 14.85
CA ALA A 373 26.69 -19.32 15.36
C ALA A 373 27.08 -18.36 16.47
N PRO A 374 28.03 -18.72 17.34
CA PRO A 374 28.65 -17.78 18.27
C PRO A 374 29.22 -16.56 17.52
N PRO A 375 29.20 -15.36 18.13
CA PRO A 375 29.70 -14.16 17.48
C PRO A 375 31.21 -14.33 17.18
N GLN A 376 31.54 -14.19 15.92
CA GLN A 376 32.93 -14.23 15.48
C GLN A 376 33.56 -12.87 15.74
N GLY A 377 34.21 -12.74 16.91
CA GLY A 377 34.93 -11.55 17.31
C GLY A 377 36.29 -11.42 16.61
N VAL A 378 36.33 -11.58 15.30
CA VAL A 378 37.56 -11.39 14.54
C VAL A 378 37.69 -9.92 14.20
N SER A 379 38.76 -9.35 14.59
CA SER A 379 39.22 -8.01 14.37
C SER A 379 39.34 -7.70 12.86
N TYR A 380 38.18 -7.45 12.20
CA TYR A 380 38.17 -6.87 10.87
C TYR A 380 38.97 -5.57 10.76
N ALA A 381 39.13 -4.87 11.91
CA ALA A 381 39.96 -3.70 12.02
C ALA A 381 41.44 -4.04 11.72
N LYS A 382 41.92 -5.19 12.15
CA LYS A 382 43.30 -5.63 11.87
C LYS A 382 43.51 -5.92 10.39
N ASP A 383 42.56 -6.65 9.76
CA ASP A 383 42.63 -6.97 8.33
C ASP A 383 42.54 -5.71 7.47
N ILE A 384 41.67 -4.76 7.86
CA ILE A 384 41.55 -3.46 7.20
C ILE A 384 42.84 -2.66 7.37
N ALA A 385 43.39 -2.61 8.61
CA ALA A 385 44.64 -1.91 8.89
C ALA A 385 45.82 -2.51 8.09
N GLU A 386 45.85 -3.83 7.97
CA GLU A 386 46.83 -4.52 7.14
C GLU A 386 46.62 -4.23 5.64
N LYS A 387 45.39 -4.32 5.15
CA LYS A 387 45.02 -4.06 3.73
C LYS A 387 45.39 -2.65 3.30
N TYR A 388 45.03 -1.67 4.10
CA TYR A 388 45.28 -0.24 3.78
C TYR A 388 46.60 0.30 4.28
N GLY A 389 47.45 -0.54 4.91
CA GLY A 389 48.77 -0.15 5.28
C GLY A 389 48.87 0.76 6.51
N VAL A 390 47.85 0.81 7.35
CA VAL A 390 47.81 1.64 8.58
C VAL A 390 48.26 0.90 9.82
N THR A 391 48.87 -0.29 9.68
CA THR A 391 49.56 -0.96 10.78
C THR A 391 50.88 -0.23 11.07
N PHE A 392 51.28 -0.22 12.35
CA PHE A 392 52.53 0.46 12.77
C PHE A 392 53.73 0.06 11.90
N ASP A 393 53.90 -1.22 11.62
CA ASP A 393 55.03 -1.73 10.83
C ASP A 393 55.03 -1.20 9.38
N LYS A 394 53.84 -1.08 8.77
CA LYS A 394 53.71 -0.55 7.39
C LYS A 394 53.90 0.97 7.37
N ILE A 395 53.31 1.69 8.32
CA ILE A 395 53.52 3.14 8.48
C ILE A 395 54.98 3.45 8.77
N LYS A 396 55.62 2.71 9.69
CA LYS A 396 57.02 2.86 10.00
C LYS A 396 57.89 2.68 8.75
N LYS A 397 57.69 1.60 8.00
CA LYS A 397 58.41 1.37 6.73
C LYS A 397 58.22 2.51 5.74
N GLN A 398 57.07 3.10 5.68
CA GLN A 398 56.78 4.21 4.79
C GLN A 398 57.47 5.50 5.23
N ILE A 399 57.47 5.80 6.53
CA ILE A 399 58.20 6.94 7.15
C ILE A 399 59.70 6.78 6.97
N ASP A 400 60.23 5.60 7.22
CA ASP A 400 61.67 5.32 7.08
C ASP A 400 62.09 5.49 5.62
N ARG A 401 61.31 5.05 4.64
CA ARG A 401 61.59 5.29 3.22
C ARG A 401 61.56 6.79 2.87
N GLN A 402 60.65 7.58 3.40
CA GLN A 402 60.59 9.03 3.21
C GLN A 402 61.81 9.73 3.83
N ARG A 403 62.27 9.29 4.97
CA ARG A 403 63.46 9.82 5.64
C ARG A 403 64.74 9.54 4.87
N VAL A 404 64.83 8.38 4.21
CA VAL A 404 66.01 8.01 3.37
C VAL A 404 65.95 8.72 2.04
N ALA A 405 64.72 9.01 1.50
CA ALA A 405 64.55 9.69 0.22
C ALA A 405 64.67 11.24 0.30
N ALA A 406 64.67 11.82 1.51
CA ALA A 406 64.94 13.24 1.68
C ALA A 406 66.46 13.48 1.64
N PRO A 407 67.05 14.04 0.55
CA PRO A 407 68.44 14.41 0.52
C PRO A 407 68.68 15.47 1.59
N GLY A 408 69.67 15.27 2.45
CA GLY A 408 69.97 16.12 3.55
C GLY A 408 69.93 17.59 3.22
N SER A 409 69.01 18.33 3.79
CA SER A 409 69.11 19.74 4.04
C SER A 409 70.07 19.90 5.18
N GLY A 410 71.35 19.83 4.85
CA GLY A 410 72.40 20.26 5.74
C GLY A 410 72.33 21.77 5.90
N ARG A 411 72.34 22.16 7.15
CA ARG A 411 72.59 23.45 7.78
C ARG A 411 71.41 24.39 7.90
#